data_5b78545be9a346196500d43699e0256e
#
_entry.id   5b78545be9a346196500d43699e0256e
#
_cell.length_a   1.000
_cell.length_b   1.000
_cell.length_c   1.000
_cell.angle_alpha   90.00
_cell.angle_beta   90.00
_cell.angle_gamma   90.00
#
_symmetry.space_group_name_H-M   'P 1'
#
loop_
_entity.id
_entity.type
_entity.pdbx_description
1 polymer ?
#
loop_
_entity_poly.entity_id
_entity_poly.type
_entity_poly.pdbx_seq_one_letter_code
_entity_poly.pdbx_strand_id
1 'polypeptide(L)'
;MTHAARHVAIVAFAQSAHRRRTDGLSEVETLMPVLHDALGQAGLTARDIDFTCSGSSDYLAGRAFSFTMALDGVGAWPPIAESHVETDGAWALYEAWVKILTGAADTALVYAYGTSSAGDVRDVLTRQLDPYYLAPLWPDPVALAALQARALIDAGETDERALADIAARNRAAGPPGIARGTGAADDYVVAPLRVRDCPPIGDGAAAVVLAAGGTARRIHDRPAWIRGIDHRVEAHALGVRDLTDSPSTRLAATRAGVFDAPVDTAELHAPFTSQEIVLRKALRLGDDVTVNPSGGALAANPVMAAGLIRLGEAAARIHRGASDRALAHATAGPCLQQNLVAVLEGETR
;
A
#
# COMPACT_ATOMS: atom_id res chain seq x y z
N MET A 1 17.76 28.02 14.42
CA MET A 1 16.31 28.08 14.65
C MET A 1 15.82 26.66 14.75
N THR A 2 15.45 26.19 15.92
CA THR A 2 14.80 24.89 16.12
C THR A 2 13.38 25.03 15.59
N HIS A 3 13.14 24.58 14.34
CA HIS A 3 11.76 24.43 13.86
C HIS A 3 11.08 23.41 14.77
N ALA A 4 9.97 23.83 15.42
CA ALA A 4 9.08 22.89 16.07
C ALA A 4 8.65 21.84 15.02
N ALA A 5 8.69 20.57 15.41
CA ALA A 5 8.29 19.48 14.50
C ALA A 5 6.88 19.76 13.98
N ARG A 6 6.73 19.84 12.65
CA ARG A 6 5.43 20.09 12.02
C ARG A 6 4.60 18.81 12.08
N HIS A 7 3.35 18.91 12.43
CA HIS A 7 2.42 17.80 12.33
C HIS A 7 1.89 17.72 10.88
N VAL A 8 1.75 16.51 10.37
CA VAL A 8 1.24 16.24 9.03
C VAL A 8 0.06 15.29 9.13
N ALA A 9 -1.00 15.55 8.39
CA ALA A 9 -2.17 14.68 8.36
C ALA A 9 -2.56 14.31 6.93
N ILE A 10 -3.16 13.14 6.77
CA ILE A 10 -3.99 12.80 5.61
C ILE A 10 -5.33 13.49 5.82
N VAL A 11 -5.75 14.30 4.84
CA VAL A 11 -6.98 15.09 4.89
C VAL A 11 -8.01 14.67 3.85
N ALA A 12 -7.60 13.94 2.82
CA ALA A 12 -8.49 13.33 1.83
C ALA A 12 -7.89 12.06 1.26
N PHE A 13 -8.75 11.13 0.86
CA PHE A 13 -8.40 9.90 0.18
C PHE A 13 -9.46 9.51 -0.83
N ALA A 14 -9.04 9.21 -2.04
CA ALA A 14 -9.89 8.66 -3.09
C ALA A 14 -9.20 7.46 -3.76
N GLN A 15 -10.00 6.54 -4.27
CA GLN A 15 -9.54 5.42 -5.06
C GLN A 15 -10.52 5.11 -6.18
N SER A 16 -10.02 4.58 -7.28
CA SER A 16 -10.89 4.11 -8.36
C SER A 16 -11.68 2.87 -7.94
N ALA A 17 -12.78 2.60 -8.64
CA ALA A 17 -13.39 1.28 -8.55
C ALA A 17 -12.36 0.24 -9.00
N HIS A 18 -12.09 -0.75 -8.15
CA HIS A 18 -11.20 -1.85 -8.49
C HIS A 18 -11.83 -2.70 -9.58
N ARG A 19 -11.11 -2.86 -10.69
CA ARG A 19 -11.56 -3.64 -11.85
C ARG A 19 -10.52 -4.69 -12.19
N ARG A 20 -10.98 -5.83 -12.69
CA ARG A 20 -10.05 -6.82 -13.24
C ARG A 20 -9.30 -6.28 -14.45
N ARG A 21 -9.95 -5.43 -15.26
CA ARG A 21 -9.41 -4.75 -16.43
C ARG A 21 -10.08 -3.41 -16.57
N THR A 22 -9.32 -2.41 -16.96
CA THR A 22 -9.83 -1.07 -17.27
C THR A 22 -10.28 -0.91 -18.73
N ASP A 23 -10.41 -1.98 -19.48
CA ASP A 23 -10.92 -2.11 -20.85
C ASP A 23 -10.78 -0.83 -21.71
N GLY A 24 -9.54 -0.56 -22.16
CA GLY A 24 -9.25 0.54 -23.08
C GLY A 24 -9.05 1.91 -22.44
N LEU A 25 -9.16 2.06 -21.12
CA LEU A 25 -8.76 3.29 -20.45
C LEU A 25 -7.24 3.34 -20.29
N SER A 26 -6.68 4.52 -20.58
CA SER A 26 -5.29 4.82 -20.23
C SER A 26 -5.12 5.01 -18.72
N GLU A 27 -3.88 5.01 -18.26
CA GLU A 27 -3.53 5.30 -16.87
C GLU A 27 -4.06 6.68 -16.44
N VAL A 28 -3.95 7.67 -17.31
CA VAL A 28 -4.44 9.04 -17.07
C VAL A 28 -5.96 9.06 -16.91
N GLU A 29 -6.70 8.37 -17.79
CA GLU A 29 -8.17 8.31 -17.72
C GLU A 29 -8.64 7.56 -16.46
N THR A 30 -7.86 6.58 -15.97
CA THR A 30 -8.14 5.91 -14.70
C THR A 30 -7.82 6.80 -13.50
N LEU A 31 -6.76 7.60 -13.58
CA LEU A 31 -6.25 8.42 -12.48
C LEU A 31 -7.01 9.73 -12.31
N MET A 32 -7.35 10.44 -13.39
CA MET A 32 -7.96 11.78 -13.32
C MET A 32 -9.20 11.87 -12.43
N PRO A 33 -10.19 10.96 -12.51
CA PRO A 33 -11.35 11.00 -11.62
C PRO A 33 -10.96 10.87 -10.14
N VAL A 34 -9.93 10.09 -9.84
CA VAL A 34 -9.43 9.86 -8.46
C VAL A 34 -8.75 11.12 -7.93
N LEU A 35 -7.95 11.81 -8.76
CA LEU A 35 -7.32 13.08 -8.39
C LEU A 35 -8.39 14.15 -8.10
N HIS A 36 -9.38 14.27 -8.97
CA HIS A 36 -10.46 15.24 -8.82
C HIS A 36 -11.29 14.97 -7.56
N ASP A 37 -11.57 13.70 -7.26
CA ASP A 37 -12.31 13.31 -6.05
C ASP A 37 -11.50 13.62 -4.79
N ALA A 38 -10.23 13.27 -4.73
CA ALA A 38 -9.37 13.57 -3.57
C ALA A 38 -9.24 15.09 -3.33
N LEU A 39 -9.00 15.86 -4.37
CA LEU A 39 -8.95 17.32 -4.27
C LEU A 39 -10.30 17.91 -3.88
N GLY A 40 -11.41 17.42 -4.48
CA GLY A 40 -12.78 17.85 -4.15
C GLY A 40 -13.15 17.58 -2.69
N GLN A 41 -12.77 16.40 -2.13
CA GLN A 41 -12.96 16.10 -0.71
C GLN A 41 -12.21 17.08 0.20
N ALA A 42 -11.03 17.54 -0.22
CA ALA A 42 -10.24 18.53 0.50
C ALA A 42 -10.73 19.98 0.28
N GLY A 43 -11.64 20.22 -0.65
CA GLY A 43 -12.02 21.58 -1.08
C GLY A 43 -10.88 22.34 -1.72
N LEU A 44 -9.93 21.64 -2.33
CA LEU A 44 -8.74 22.19 -2.97
C LEU A 44 -8.78 22.01 -4.50
N THR A 45 -7.96 22.79 -5.17
CA THR A 45 -7.64 22.64 -6.60
C THR A 45 -6.17 22.25 -6.75
N ALA A 46 -5.75 21.86 -7.96
CA ALA A 46 -4.33 21.56 -8.22
C ALA A 46 -3.41 22.77 -7.93
N ARG A 47 -3.93 24.00 -7.98
CA ARG A 47 -3.18 25.23 -7.69
C ARG A 47 -2.91 25.46 -6.19
N ASP A 48 -3.66 24.78 -5.33
CA ASP A 48 -3.53 24.86 -3.87
C ASP A 48 -2.54 23.79 -3.34
N ILE A 49 -1.94 23.00 -4.24
CA ILE A 49 -0.98 21.95 -3.92
C ILE A 49 0.44 22.46 -4.13
N ASP A 50 1.23 22.47 -3.07
CA ASP A 50 2.62 22.92 -3.11
C ASP A 50 3.58 21.87 -3.67
N PHE A 51 3.25 20.58 -3.49
CA PHE A 51 4.10 19.46 -3.92
C PHE A 51 3.28 18.24 -4.37
N THR A 52 3.68 17.62 -5.45
CA THR A 52 3.05 16.39 -5.96
C THR A 52 4.08 15.26 -6.00
N CYS A 53 3.68 14.06 -5.58
CA CYS A 53 4.54 12.89 -5.64
C CYS A 53 3.77 11.66 -6.11
N SER A 54 4.34 10.92 -7.07
CA SER A 54 3.73 9.72 -7.62
C SER A 54 4.51 8.45 -7.30
N GLY A 55 3.78 7.33 -7.19
CA GLY A 55 4.35 5.98 -7.19
C GLY A 55 3.96 5.26 -8.47
N SER A 56 4.95 4.68 -9.17
CA SER A 56 4.74 3.92 -10.40
C SER A 56 5.86 2.90 -10.62
N SER A 57 5.76 2.12 -11.68
CA SER A 57 6.84 1.24 -12.12
C SER A 57 6.94 1.22 -13.63
N ASP A 58 8.12 1.56 -14.14
CA ASP A 58 8.46 1.50 -15.56
C ASP A 58 8.29 0.10 -16.13
N TYR A 59 8.64 -0.93 -15.34
CA TYR A 59 8.44 -2.33 -15.74
C TYR A 59 6.97 -2.70 -15.94
N LEU A 60 6.09 -2.24 -15.05
CA LEU A 60 4.65 -2.51 -15.15
C LEU A 60 4.00 -1.68 -16.26
N ALA A 61 4.45 -0.45 -16.46
CA ALA A 61 3.98 0.42 -17.54
C ALA A 61 4.53 0.01 -18.93
N GLY A 62 5.56 -0.83 -18.97
CA GLY A 62 6.20 -1.27 -20.21
C GLY A 62 6.99 -0.20 -20.95
N ARG A 63 7.33 0.90 -20.27
CA ARG A 63 8.13 2.00 -20.83
C ARG A 63 8.90 2.75 -19.74
N ALA A 64 10.03 3.33 -20.11
CA ALA A 64 10.80 4.19 -19.23
C ALA A 64 10.08 5.53 -18.99
N PHE A 65 10.32 6.12 -17.80
CA PHE A 65 9.72 7.39 -17.38
C PHE A 65 8.18 7.37 -17.39
N SER A 66 7.60 6.28 -16.90
CA SER A 66 6.15 6.07 -16.89
C SER A 66 5.37 7.15 -16.12
N PHE A 67 5.98 7.75 -15.09
CA PHE A 67 5.38 8.83 -14.31
C PHE A 67 4.98 10.05 -15.17
N THR A 68 5.71 10.33 -16.29
CA THR A 68 5.41 11.49 -17.15
C THR A 68 4.05 11.38 -17.81
N MET A 69 3.50 10.18 -17.95
CA MET A 69 2.18 9.96 -18.55
C MET A 69 1.05 10.59 -17.74
N ALA A 70 1.22 10.73 -16.43
CA ALA A 70 0.22 11.26 -15.54
C ALA A 70 0.29 12.80 -15.38
N LEU A 71 1.40 13.43 -15.77
CA LEU A 71 1.64 14.87 -15.50
C LEU A 71 0.57 15.79 -16.08
N ASP A 72 0.12 15.52 -17.29
CA ASP A 72 -0.96 16.32 -17.91
C ASP A 72 -2.29 16.15 -17.18
N GLY A 73 -2.56 14.93 -16.68
CA GLY A 73 -3.75 14.63 -15.88
C GLY A 73 -3.72 15.28 -14.49
N VAL A 74 -2.53 15.44 -13.91
CA VAL A 74 -2.31 16.14 -12.64
C VAL A 74 -2.49 17.66 -12.80
N GLY A 75 -2.28 18.18 -14.01
CA GLY A 75 -2.37 19.61 -14.30
C GLY A 75 -1.04 20.34 -14.05
N ALA A 76 0.04 19.89 -14.70
CA ALA A 76 1.37 20.47 -14.56
C ALA A 76 1.53 21.87 -15.21
N TRP A 77 0.45 22.55 -15.49
CA TRP A 77 0.42 23.93 -15.95
C TRP A 77 -0.54 24.81 -15.11
N PRO A 78 -0.06 25.91 -14.48
CA PRO A 78 1.34 26.40 -14.43
C PRO A 78 2.31 25.38 -13.83
N PRO A 79 3.65 25.60 -13.97
CA PRO A 79 4.65 24.64 -13.46
C PRO A 79 4.43 24.28 -12.00
N ILE A 80 4.54 22.98 -11.68
CA ILE A 80 4.38 22.41 -10.34
C ILE A 80 5.71 21.91 -9.80
N ALA A 81 5.82 21.75 -8.48
CA ALA A 81 6.87 20.99 -7.85
C ALA A 81 6.46 19.51 -7.79
N GLU A 82 7.25 18.64 -8.44
CA GLU A 82 6.90 17.22 -8.60
C GLU A 82 8.13 16.34 -8.28
N SER A 83 7.86 15.15 -7.78
CA SER A 83 8.79 14.05 -7.67
C SER A 83 8.06 12.71 -7.87
N HIS A 84 8.81 11.64 -8.07
CA HIS A 84 8.25 10.30 -8.19
C HIS A 84 9.15 9.25 -7.54
N VAL A 85 8.58 8.11 -7.22
CA VAL A 85 9.31 6.94 -6.74
C VAL A 85 8.98 5.73 -7.63
N GLU A 86 10.01 4.94 -7.97
CA GLU A 86 9.87 3.72 -8.77
C GLU A 86 9.47 2.55 -7.87
N THR A 87 8.34 2.74 -7.14
CA THR A 87 7.72 1.75 -6.26
C THR A 87 6.29 2.16 -5.93
N ASP A 88 5.66 1.50 -4.93
CA ASP A 88 4.30 1.78 -4.49
C ASP A 88 4.12 3.22 -3.97
N GLY A 89 2.95 3.80 -4.21
CA GLY A 89 2.56 5.12 -3.75
C GLY A 89 2.67 5.37 -2.24
N ALA A 90 2.80 4.32 -1.43
CA ALA A 90 3.09 4.46 0.00
C ALA A 90 4.47 5.12 0.24
N TRP A 91 5.46 4.83 -0.59
CA TRP A 91 6.77 5.49 -0.54
C TRP A 91 6.71 6.92 -1.08
N ALA A 92 5.85 7.18 -2.07
CA ALA A 92 5.57 8.55 -2.51
C ALA A 92 4.92 9.38 -1.39
N LEU A 93 4.05 8.77 -0.59
CA LEU A 93 3.49 9.42 0.59
C LEU A 93 4.57 9.72 1.64
N TYR A 94 5.52 8.83 1.85
CA TYR A 94 6.66 9.07 2.73
C TYR A 94 7.49 10.29 2.27
N GLU A 95 7.80 10.40 0.98
CA GLU A 95 8.51 11.56 0.41
C GLU A 95 7.73 12.86 0.62
N ALA A 96 6.44 12.87 0.33
CA ALA A 96 5.57 14.01 0.53
C ALA A 96 5.47 14.41 2.02
N TRP A 97 5.38 13.43 2.92
CA TRP A 97 5.41 13.65 4.36
C TRP A 97 6.71 14.33 4.81
N VAL A 98 7.87 13.89 4.32
CA VAL A 98 9.18 14.52 4.61
C VAL A 98 9.19 15.96 4.12
N LYS A 99 8.68 16.25 2.91
CA LYS A 99 8.60 17.62 2.36
C LYS A 99 7.77 18.55 3.25
N ILE A 100 6.63 18.08 3.75
CA ILE A 100 5.79 18.88 4.66
C ILE A 100 6.46 18.99 6.03
N LEU A 101 7.01 17.90 6.58
CA LEU A 101 7.66 17.89 7.88
C LEU A 101 8.82 18.89 7.95
N THR A 102 9.60 19.02 6.88
CA THR A 102 10.75 19.95 6.78
C THR A 102 10.33 21.38 6.46
N GLY A 103 9.06 21.63 6.18
CA GLY A 103 8.54 22.96 5.84
C GLY A 103 8.79 23.38 4.39
N ALA A 104 9.15 22.45 3.51
CA ALA A 104 9.31 22.71 2.07
C ALA A 104 7.95 22.81 1.35
N ALA A 105 6.87 22.28 1.95
CA ALA A 105 5.50 22.35 1.46
C ALA A 105 4.53 22.43 2.65
N ASP A 106 3.32 22.96 2.45
CA ASP A 106 2.21 22.93 3.38
C ASP A 106 1.13 21.94 2.95
N THR A 107 1.03 21.68 1.67
CA THR A 107 0.08 20.73 1.06
C THR A 107 0.80 19.83 0.07
N ALA A 108 0.36 18.59 -0.02
CA ALA A 108 0.88 17.66 -1.02
C ALA A 108 -0.22 16.75 -1.57
N LEU A 109 -0.15 16.47 -2.88
CA LEU A 109 -0.95 15.48 -3.56
C LEU A 109 -0.08 14.26 -3.86
N VAL A 110 -0.47 13.09 -3.33
CA VAL A 110 0.20 11.83 -3.58
C VAL A 110 -0.73 10.93 -4.37
N TYR A 111 -0.22 10.31 -5.42
CA TYR A 111 -1.03 9.38 -6.21
C TYR A 111 -0.22 8.17 -6.70
N ALA A 112 -0.94 7.12 -7.02
CA ALA A 112 -0.39 5.93 -7.65
C ALA A 112 -1.46 5.22 -8.48
N TYR A 113 -1.01 4.49 -9.47
CA TYR A 113 -1.88 3.65 -10.31
C TYR A 113 -1.19 2.35 -10.67
N GLY A 114 -1.98 1.33 -10.96
CA GLY A 114 -1.50 0.04 -11.43
C GLY A 114 -2.44 -0.53 -12.49
N THR A 115 -1.88 -0.95 -13.61
CA THR A 115 -2.55 -1.59 -14.75
C THR A 115 -2.03 -3.01 -14.94
N SER A 116 -2.12 -3.82 -13.89
CA SER A 116 -1.55 -5.18 -13.84
C SER A 116 -2.21 -6.15 -14.83
N SER A 117 -3.38 -5.80 -15.37
CA SER A 117 -4.11 -6.62 -16.35
C SER A 117 -3.58 -6.48 -17.78
N ALA A 118 -2.75 -5.48 -18.05
CA ALA A 118 -2.26 -5.19 -19.41
C ALA A 118 -1.24 -6.21 -19.93
N GLY A 119 -0.60 -6.98 -19.04
CA GLY A 119 0.41 -7.97 -19.38
C GLY A 119 0.44 -9.16 -18.42
N ASP A 120 1.52 -9.94 -18.47
CA ASP A 120 1.78 -10.97 -17.47
C ASP A 120 2.51 -10.37 -16.26
N VAL A 121 1.75 -10.01 -15.23
CA VAL A 121 2.32 -9.40 -14.02
C VAL A 121 3.33 -10.33 -13.31
N ARG A 122 3.20 -11.65 -13.44
CA ARG A 122 4.15 -12.60 -12.84
C ARG A 122 5.50 -12.52 -13.53
N ASP A 123 5.51 -12.48 -14.87
CA ASP A 123 6.74 -12.32 -15.67
C ASP A 123 7.39 -10.95 -15.39
N VAL A 124 6.59 -9.88 -15.35
CA VAL A 124 7.08 -8.53 -15.07
C VAL A 124 7.75 -8.46 -13.69
N LEU A 125 7.10 -8.96 -12.64
CA LEU A 125 7.67 -8.97 -11.29
C LEU A 125 8.91 -9.88 -11.17
N THR A 126 8.99 -10.96 -11.95
CA THR A 126 10.19 -11.80 -12.02
C THR A 126 11.38 -11.04 -12.61
N ARG A 127 11.14 -10.19 -13.63
CA ARG A 127 12.18 -9.34 -14.25
C ARG A 127 12.69 -8.25 -13.31
N GLN A 128 11.93 -7.86 -12.31
CA GLN A 128 12.31 -6.87 -11.29
C GLN A 128 13.17 -7.45 -10.15
N LEU A 129 13.38 -8.78 -10.12
CA LEU A 129 14.22 -9.41 -9.11
C LEU A 129 15.68 -8.96 -9.25
N ASP A 130 16.39 -8.98 -8.11
CA ASP A 130 17.81 -8.65 -8.13
C ASP A 130 18.59 -9.56 -9.11
N PRO A 131 19.54 -9.00 -9.87
CA PRO A 131 20.20 -9.74 -10.96
C PRO A 131 21.22 -10.79 -10.47
N TYR A 132 21.57 -10.79 -9.19
CA TYR A 132 22.67 -11.60 -8.68
C TYR A 132 22.21 -12.87 -7.96
N TYR A 133 21.11 -12.79 -7.21
CA TYR A 133 20.65 -13.87 -6.32
C TYR A 133 19.38 -14.55 -6.81
N LEU A 134 18.36 -13.77 -7.16
CA LEU A 134 17.03 -14.32 -7.46
C LEU A 134 16.76 -14.41 -8.97
N ALA A 135 17.06 -13.39 -9.75
CA ALA A 135 16.80 -13.41 -11.19
C ALA A 135 17.46 -14.59 -11.92
N PRO A 136 18.69 -15.05 -11.57
CA PRO A 136 19.28 -16.24 -12.20
C PRO A 136 18.47 -17.53 -12.02
N LEU A 137 17.66 -17.62 -10.97
CA LEU A 137 16.78 -18.76 -10.68
C LEU A 137 15.41 -18.62 -11.35
N TRP A 138 15.09 -17.43 -11.83
CA TRP A 138 13.83 -17.07 -12.47
C TRP A 138 12.57 -17.50 -11.71
N PRO A 139 12.47 -17.32 -10.37
CA PRO A 139 11.28 -17.70 -9.62
C PRO A 139 10.21 -16.62 -9.77
N ASP A 140 8.99 -17.00 -10.04
CA ASP A 140 7.88 -16.05 -10.05
C ASP A 140 7.41 -15.69 -8.62
N PRO A 141 6.69 -14.58 -8.43
CA PRO A 141 6.27 -14.11 -7.12
C PRO A 141 5.39 -15.09 -6.35
N VAL A 142 4.60 -15.94 -7.03
CA VAL A 142 3.78 -16.97 -6.35
C VAL A 142 4.66 -18.09 -5.83
N ALA A 143 5.68 -18.52 -6.60
CA ALA A 143 6.64 -19.53 -6.16
C ALA A 143 7.44 -19.05 -4.93
N LEU A 144 7.85 -17.78 -4.90
CA LEU A 144 8.53 -17.18 -3.75
C LEU A 144 7.62 -17.10 -2.52
N ALA A 145 6.37 -16.69 -2.71
CA ALA A 145 5.38 -16.68 -1.63
C ALA A 145 5.03 -18.09 -1.14
N ALA A 146 5.04 -19.10 -2.02
CA ALA A 146 4.83 -20.49 -1.66
C ALA A 146 5.96 -21.04 -0.80
N LEU A 147 7.23 -20.66 -1.07
CA LEU A 147 8.36 -20.98 -0.19
C LEU A 147 8.17 -20.38 1.21
N GLN A 148 7.71 -19.14 1.30
CA GLN A 148 7.40 -18.50 2.59
C GLN A 148 6.26 -19.22 3.31
N ALA A 149 5.18 -19.56 2.62
CA ALA A 149 4.07 -20.33 3.19
C ALA A 149 4.51 -21.73 3.66
N ARG A 150 5.36 -22.40 2.89
CA ARG A 150 5.92 -23.70 3.25
C ARG A 150 6.74 -23.61 4.52
N ALA A 151 7.62 -22.60 4.63
CA ALA A 151 8.42 -22.39 5.83
C ALA A 151 7.55 -22.19 7.09
N LEU A 152 6.46 -21.42 6.99
CA LEU A 152 5.52 -21.23 8.11
C LEU A 152 4.81 -22.54 8.51
N ILE A 153 4.40 -23.36 7.54
CA ILE A 153 3.74 -24.65 7.80
C ILE A 153 4.74 -25.62 8.44
N ASP A 154 5.96 -25.70 7.94
CA ASP A 154 7.01 -26.57 8.47
C ASP A 154 7.45 -26.16 9.88
N ALA A 155 7.39 -24.86 10.19
CA ALA A 155 7.60 -24.34 11.54
C ALA A 155 6.40 -24.56 12.48
N GLY A 156 5.27 -25.06 11.99
CA GLY A 156 4.05 -25.24 12.77
C GLY A 156 3.33 -23.93 13.13
N GLU A 157 3.67 -22.83 12.48
CA GLU A 157 3.07 -21.50 12.74
C GLU A 157 1.71 -21.32 12.04
N THR A 158 1.39 -22.16 11.06
CA THR A 158 0.12 -22.12 10.31
C THR A 158 -0.18 -23.47 9.64
N ASP A 159 -1.38 -23.57 9.08
CA ASP A 159 -1.81 -24.67 8.20
C ASP A 159 -2.66 -24.11 7.04
N GLU A 160 -3.00 -24.96 6.06
CA GLU A 160 -3.79 -24.56 4.89
C GLU A 160 -5.22 -24.09 5.27
N ARG A 161 -5.75 -24.52 6.43
CA ARG A 161 -7.06 -24.07 6.91
C ARG A 161 -7.00 -22.63 7.39
N ALA A 162 -5.99 -22.27 8.18
CA ALA A 162 -5.79 -20.90 8.64
C ALA A 162 -5.58 -19.94 7.44
N LEU A 163 -4.83 -20.36 6.40
CA LEU A 163 -4.70 -19.60 5.15
C LEU A 163 -6.07 -19.39 4.48
N ALA A 164 -6.93 -20.42 4.42
CA ALA A 164 -8.25 -20.32 3.85
C ALA A 164 -9.16 -19.36 4.62
N ASP A 165 -9.11 -19.37 5.95
CA ASP A 165 -9.87 -18.47 6.83
C ASP A 165 -9.48 -17.01 6.61
N ILE A 166 -8.17 -16.72 6.46
CA ILE A 166 -7.67 -15.38 6.10
C ILE A 166 -8.20 -14.94 4.73
N ALA A 167 -8.13 -15.81 3.72
CA ALA A 167 -8.64 -15.51 2.38
C ALA A 167 -10.14 -15.19 2.40
N ALA A 168 -10.93 -16.00 3.11
CA ALA A 168 -12.38 -15.84 3.22
C ALA A 168 -12.74 -14.52 3.89
N ARG A 169 -12.11 -14.19 5.02
CA ARG A 169 -12.33 -12.96 5.77
C ARG A 169 -12.00 -11.72 4.92
N ASN A 170 -10.80 -11.66 4.33
CA ASN A 170 -10.41 -10.51 3.52
C ASN A 170 -11.32 -10.29 2.31
N ARG A 171 -11.69 -11.37 1.61
CA ARG A 171 -12.58 -11.26 0.44
C ARG A 171 -14.01 -10.88 0.81
N ALA A 172 -14.49 -11.30 1.97
CA ALA A 172 -15.83 -10.90 2.46
C ALA A 172 -15.89 -9.41 2.84
N ALA A 173 -14.77 -8.85 3.31
CA ALA A 173 -14.66 -7.44 3.70
C ALA A 173 -14.42 -6.51 2.49
N GLY A 174 -13.93 -7.04 1.38
CA GLY A 174 -13.57 -6.25 0.20
C GLY A 174 -14.79 -5.78 -0.61
N PRO A 175 -14.56 -4.82 -1.53
CA PRO A 175 -15.63 -4.32 -2.40
C PRO A 175 -16.22 -5.44 -3.28
N PRO A 176 -17.54 -5.42 -3.52
CA PRO A 176 -18.18 -6.43 -4.36
C PRO A 176 -17.70 -6.33 -5.82
N GLY A 177 -17.64 -7.46 -6.52
CA GLY A 177 -17.47 -7.50 -7.98
C GLY A 177 -16.03 -7.64 -8.48
N ILE A 178 -15.02 -7.72 -7.62
CA ILE A 178 -13.67 -8.05 -8.08
C ILE A 178 -13.62 -9.53 -8.43
N ALA A 179 -13.26 -9.78 -9.70
CA ALA A 179 -13.24 -11.13 -10.23
C ALA A 179 -12.21 -11.99 -9.50
N ARG A 180 -12.65 -13.15 -9.04
CA ARG A 180 -11.80 -14.23 -8.57
C ARG A 180 -10.80 -14.62 -9.67
N GLY A 181 -9.61 -15.07 -9.31
CA GLY A 181 -8.63 -15.59 -10.26
C GLY A 181 -9.23 -16.65 -11.19
N THR A 182 -8.58 -16.90 -12.31
CA THR A 182 -8.96 -17.99 -13.23
C THR A 182 -8.62 -19.33 -12.58
N GLY A 183 -9.62 -20.13 -12.27
CA GLY A 183 -9.49 -21.44 -11.61
C GLY A 183 -10.46 -21.59 -10.45
N ALA A 184 -10.65 -22.82 -9.99
CA ALA A 184 -11.41 -23.06 -8.77
C ALA A 184 -10.62 -22.52 -7.56
N ALA A 185 -11.31 -21.95 -6.57
CA ALA A 185 -10.67 -21.30 -5.42
C ALA A 185 -9.71 -22.25 -4.67
N ASP A 186 -9.97 -23.55 -4.76
CA ASP A 186 -9.22 -24.62 -4.08
C ASP A 186 -8.10 -25.24 -4.92
N ASP A 187 -7.94 -24.84 -6.19
CA ASP A 187 -6.84 -25.34 -7.02
C ASP A 187 -5.51 -24.76 -6.54
N TYR A 188 -4.47 -25.60 -6.50
CA TYR A 188 -3.11 -25.13 -6.24
C TYR A 188 -2.59 -24.32 -7.41
N VAL A 189 -2.04 -23.14 -7.13
CA VAL A 189 -1.22 -22.38 -8.09
C VAL A 189 0.22 -22.85 -7.99
N VAL A 190 0.78 -22.82 -6.79
CA VAL A 190 2.05 -23.43 -6.39
C VAL A 190 1.87 -23.89 -4.93
N ALA A 191 1.92 -25.21 -4.68
CA ALA A 191 1.69 -25.73 -3.33
C ALA A 191 2.66 -25.12 -2.30
N PRO A 192 2.19 -24.72 -1.10
CA PRO A 192 0.85 -24.93 -0.55
C PRO A 192 -0.20 -23.86 -0.92
N LEU A 193 0.14 -22.85 -1.73
CA LEU A 193 -0.76 -21.75 -2.06
C LEU A 193 -1.80 -22.16 -3.14
N ARG A 194 -3.05 -21.87 -2.84
CA ARG A 194 -4.19 -22.05 -3.75
C ARG A 194 -4.59 -20.73 -4.39
N VAL A 195 -5.45 -20.77 -5.39
CA VAL A 195 -5.97 -19.56 -6.06
C VAL A 195 -6.55 -18.55 -5.05
N ARG A 196 -7.21 -19.03 -4.01
CA ARG A 196 -7.75 -18.16 -2.95
C ARG A 196 -6.68 -17.46 -2.10
N ASP A 197 -5.48 -17.99 -2.03
CA ASP A 197 -4.37 -17.48 -1.22
C ASP A 197 -3.55 -16.40 -1.92
N CYS A 198 -3.83 -16.19 -3.22
CA CYS A 198 -3.14 -15.25 -4.07
C CYS A 198 -3.98 -13.97 -4.30
N PRO A 199 -3.32 -12.82 -4.51
CA PRO A 199 -4.01 -11.58 -4.82
C PRO A 199 -4.69 -11.67 -6.20
N PRO A 200 -5.86 -11.04 -6.39
CA PRO A 200 -6.44 -10.91 -7.71
C PRO A 200 -5.57 -10.00 -8.59
N ILE A 201 -5.49 -10.31 -9.87
CA ILE A 201 -4.97 -9.34 -10.84
C ILE A 201 -6.05 -8.29 -11.05
N GLY A 202 -5.68 -7.02 -10.97
CA GLY A 202 -6.63 -5.94 -11.13
C GLY A 202 -5.95 -4.60 -11.36
N ASP A 203 -6.71 -3.68 -11.93
CA ASP A 203 -6.31 -2.33 -12.23
C ASP A 203 -6.98 -1.36 -11.25
N GLY A 204 -6.30 -0.27 -10.96
CA GLY A 204 -6.84 0.76 -10.10
C GLY A 204 -5.85 1.89 -9.84
N ALA A 205 -6.36 2.96 -9.27
CA ALA A 205 -5.61 4.14 -8.88
C ALA A 205 -6.04 4.62 -7.49
N ALA A 206 -5.16 5.34 -6.82
CA ALA A 206 -5.44 5.99 -5.54
C ALA A 206 -4.78 7.36 -5.48
N ALA A 207 -5.40 8.27 -4.73
CA ALA A 207 -4.84 9.58 -4.42
C ALA A 207 -5.10 9.96 -2.97
N VAL A 208 -4.13 10.63 -2.36
CA VAL A 208 -4.16 11.10 -0.97
C VAL A 208 -3.73 12.57 -0.96
N VAL A 209 -4.44 13.41 -0.21
CA VAL A 209 -4.01 14.78 0.08
C VAL A 209 -3.43 14.83 1.49
N LEU A 210 -2.20 15.32 1.60
CA LEU A 210 -1.53 15.62 2.86
C LEU A 210 -1.57 17.12 3.14
N ALA A 211 -1.68 17.49 4.41
CA ALA A 211 -1.59 18.90 4.82
C ALA A 211 -0.86 19.06 6.16
N ALA A 212 -0.22 20.21 6.31
CA ALA A 212 0.45 20.61 7.55
C ALA A 212 -0.55 21.11 8.60
N GLY A 213 -0.28 20.84 9.84
CA GLY A 213 -0.85 21.38 11.09
C GLY A 213 -2.16 22.16 10.97
N GLY A 214 -2.07 23.50 11.00
CA GLY A 214 -3.27 24.35 10.92
C GLY A 214 -4.03 24.27 9.61
N THR A 215 -3.35 23.97 8.48
CA THR A 215 -3.98 23.76 7.18
C THR A 215 -4.84 22.49 7.20
N ALA A 216 -4.33 21.41 7.77
CA ALA A 216 -5.08 20.16 7.92
C ALA A 216 -6.40 20.35 8.69
N ARG A 217 -6.37 21.12 9.80
CA ARG A 217 -7.57 21.42 10.59
C ARG A 217 -8.58 22.32 9.88
N ARG A 218 -8.14 23.14 8.92
CA ARG A 218 -9.08 23.94 8.11
C ARG A 218 -9.74 23.10 7.01
N ILE A 219 -9.06 22.07 6.53
CA ILE A 219 -9.55 21.21 5.44
C ILE A 219 -10.48 20.13 5.96
N HIS A 220 -10.17 19.51 7.09
CA HIS A 220 -10.93 18.37 7.61
C HIS A 220 -11.16 18.49 9.13
N ASP A 221 -12.40 18.26 9.58
CA ASP A 221 -12.78 18.36 10.99
C ASP A 221 -12.11 17.29 11.87
N ARG A 222 -11.76 16.12 11.29
CA ARG A 222 -11.06 15.02 11.95
C ARG A 222 -9.92 14.52 11.06
N PRO A 223 -8.81 15.27 10.96
CA PRO A 223 -7.65 14.85 10.16
C PRO A 223 -7.05 13.55 10.69
N ALA A 224 -6.55 12.70 9.81
CA ALA A 224 -5.79 11.52 10.20
C ALA A 224 -4.29 11.89 10.33
N TRP A 225 -3.88 12.19 11.57
CA TRP A 225 -2.52 12.63 11.87
C TRP A 225 -1.53 11.48 11.73
N ILE A 226 -0.49 11.66 10.93
CA ILE A 226 0.64 10.72 10.82
C ILE A 226 1.50 10.92 12.07
N ARG A 227 1.37 10.04 13.06
CA ARG A 227 2.14 10.08 14.31
C ARG A 227 3.55 9.60 14.10
N GLY A 228 3.71 8.61 13.24
CA GLY A 228 5.01 8.14 12.79
C GLY A 228 4.87 7.31 11.54
N ILE A 229 5.93 7.33 10.75
CA ILE A 229 6.07 6.51 9.55
C ILE A 229 7.54 6.17 9.36
N ASP A 230 7.84 4.93 9.06
CA ASP A 230 9.19 4.46 8.78
C ASP A 230 9.16 3.31 7.79
N HIS A 231 10.24 3.12 7.04
CA HIS A 231 10.38 1.99 6.13
C HIS A 231 11.74 1.32 6.26
N ARG A 232 11.79 0.01 6.04
CA ARG A 232 12.99 -0.82 6.11
C ARG A 232 13.02 -1.82 4.97
N VAL A 233 14.23 -2.23 4.64
CA VAL A 233 14.52 -3.17 3.56
C VAL A 233 15.36 -4.33 4.11
N GLU A 234 15.10 -5.55 3.64
CA GLU A 234 15.88 -6.75 3.94
C GLU A 234 16.72 -7.19 2.73
N ALA A 235 17.65 -8.12 2.96
CA ALA A 235 18.49 -8.66 1.91
C ALA A 235 17.67 -9.32 0.78
N HIS A 236 18.17 -9.23 -0.46
CA HIS A 236 17.57 -9.94 -1.59
C HIS A 236 17.74 -11.45 -1.47
N ALA A 237 18.90 -11.92 -1.02
CA ALA A 237 19.20 -13.34 -0.88
C ALA A 237 18.29 -13.97 0.18
N LEU A 238 17.34 -14.85 -0.24
CA LEU A 238 16.40 -15.50 0.65
C LEU A 238 17.08 -16.40 1.69
N GLY A 239 18.21 -17.02 1.34
CA GLY A 239 18.93 -17.93 2.24
C GLY A 239 19.55 -17.28 3.49
N VAL A 240 19.58 -15.95 3.59
CA VAL A 240 20.03 -15.21 4.77
C VAL A 240 18.86 -14.66 5.60
N ARG A 241 17.63 -14.91 5.16
CA ARG A 241 16.40 -14.42 5.81
C ARG A 241 15.63 -15.57 6.44
N ASP A 242 15.08 -15.34 7.61
CA ASP A 242 14.01 -16.17 8.15
C ASP A 242 12.67 -15.77 7.50
N LEU A 243 12.15 -16.64 6.63
CA LEU A 243 10.91 -16.38 5.90
C LEU A 243 9.66 -16.44 6.79
N THR A 244 9.79 -16.93 8.02
CA THR A 244 8.69 -16.95 9.01
C THR A 244 8.63 -15.67 9.85
N ASP A 245 9.58 -14.75 9.67
CA ASP A 245 9.66 -13.49 10.41
C ASP A 245 9.86 -12.30 9.46
N SER A 246 9.61 -11.07 9.95
CA SER A 246 9.89 -9.83 9.26
C SER A 246 10.53 -8.81 10.21
N PRO A 247 11.86 -8.88 10.40
CA PRO A 247 12.60 -7.91 11.21
C PRO A 247 12.46 -6.48 10.71
N SER A 248 12.38 -6.29 9.39
CA SER A 248 12.18 -4.99 8.77
C SER A 248 10.83 -4.37 9.15
N THR A 249 9.74 -5.14 9.11
CA THR A 249 8.42 -4.68 9.57
C THR A 249 8.46 -4.32 11.06
N ARG A 250 9.05 -5.16 11.90
CA ARG A 250 9.14 -4.91 13.35
C ARG A 250 9.95 -3.66 13.66
N LEU A 251 11.06 -3.42 12.96
CA LEU A 251 11.87 -2.23 13.14
C LEU A 251 11.15 -0.97 12.66
N ALA A 252 10.52 -1.02 11.48
CA ALA A 252 9.70 0.08 10.98
C ALA A 252 8.54 0.40 11.95
N ALA A 253 7.85 -0.63 12.47
CA ALA A 253 6.78 -0.48 13.45
C ALA A 253 7.26 0.19 14.75
N THR A 254 8.44 -0.21 15.25
CA THR A 254 9.04 0.40 16.44
C THR A 254 9.33 1.88 16.20
N ARG A 255 9.88 2.23 15.05
CA ARG A 255 10.23 3.61 14.68
C ARG A 255 9.00 4.46 14.40
N ALA A 256 7.94 3.87 13.87
CA ALA A 256 6.66 4.52 13.65
C ALA A 256 5.84 4.68 14.94
N GLY A 257 6.26 4.09 16.07
CA GLY A 257 5.56 4.18 17.36
C GLY A 257 4.34 3.27 17.45
N VAL A 258 4.29 2.16 16.71
CA VAL A 258 3.14 1.21 16.76
C VAL A 258 2.92 0.69 18.18
N PHE A 259 4.02 0.42 18.90
CA PHE A 259 3.98 -0.20 20.23
C PHE A 259 3.81 0.79 21.39
N ASP A 260 3.67 2.10 21.11
CA ASP A 260 3.53 3.14 22.13
C ASP A 260 2.13 3.18 22.73
N ALA A 261 1.11 2.76 21.96
CA ALA A 261 -0.28 2.62 22.41
C ALA A 261 -1.03 1.58 21.56
N PRO A 262 -2.15 1.03 22.05
CA PRO A 262 -2.98 0.10 21.30
C PRO A 262 -3.48 0.70 19.97
N VAL A 263 -3.63 -0.14 18.96
CA VAL A 263 -4.26 0.21 17.68
C VAL A 263 -5.61 -0.50 17.56
N ASP A 264 -6.62 0.21 17.03
CA ASP A 264 -7.96 -0.36 16.84
C ASP A 264 -8.08 -1.13 15.53
N THR A 265 -7.35 -0.64 14.52
CA THR A 265 -7.44 -1.12 13.14
C THR A 265 -6.06 -1.23 12.52
N ALA A 266 -5.86 -2.28 11.72
CA ALA A 266 -4.67 -2.47 10.92
C ALA A 266 -5.04 -2.77 9.46
N GLU A 267 -4.60 -1.93 8.53
CA GLU A 267 -4.69 -2.14 7.10
C GLU A 267 -3.34 -2.65 6.58
N LEU A 268 -3.27 -3.94 6.27
CA LEU A 268 -2.05 -4.63 5.87
C LEU A 268 -2.01 -4.88 4.37
N HIS A 269 -0.93 -4.49 3.73
CA HIS A 269 -0.61 -4.93 2.37
C HIS A 269 0.04 -6.32 2.45
N ALA A 270 -0.80 -7.34 2.46
CA ALA A 270 -0.43 -8.75 2.44
C ALA A 270 -0.99 -9.40 1.16
N PRO A 271 -0.25 -9.38 0.04
CA PRO A 271 -0.70 -9.98 -1.22
C PRO A 271 -1.05 -11.47 -1.10
N PHE A 272 -0.35 -12.21 -0.26
CA PHE A 272 -0.59 -13.63 -0.02
C PHE A 272 -1.05 -13.87 1.42
N THR A 273 -1.92 -14.88 1.62
CA THR A 273 -2.47 -15.19 2.94
C THR A 273 -1.42 -15.46 4.00
N SER A 274 -0.32 -16.15 3.64
CA SER A 274 0.82 -16.43 4.52
C SER A 274 1.50 -15.15 5.03
N GLN A 275 1.53 -14.10 4.23
CA GLN A 275 2.16 -12.83 4.61
C GLN A 275 1.40 -12.11 5.72
N GLU A 276 0.07 -12.26 5.78
CA GLU A 276 -0.69 -11.70 6.89
C GLU A 276 -0.28 -12.31 8.23
N ILE A 277 0.04 -13.61 8.26
CA ILE A 277 0.50 -14.28 9.48
C ILE A 277 1.83 -13.69 9.95
N VAL A 278 2.80 -13.55 9.04
CA VAL A 278 4.10 -12.93 9.35
C VAL A 278 3.93 -11.50 9.86
N LEU A 279 3.07 -10.72 9.20
CA LEU A 279 2.82 -9.32 9.57
C LEU A 279 2.12 -9.20 10.93
N ARG A 280 1.10 -10.03 11.20
CA ARG A 280 0.43 -10.05 12.52
C ARG A 280 1.41 -10.34 13.64
N LYS A 281 2.31 -11.31 13.43
CA LYS A 281 3.38 -11.67 14.38
C LYS A 281 4.35 -10.48 14.57
N ALA A 282 4.88 -9.91 13.49
CA ALA A 282 5.85 -8.82 13.54
C ALA A 282 5.30 -7.54 14.17
N LEU A 283 4.02 -7.25 13.94
CA LEU A 283 3.29 -6.09 14.44
C LEU A 283 2.60 -6.32 15.80
N ARG A 284 2.66 -7.54 16.32
CA ARG A 284 2.03 -7.96 17.60
C ARG A 284 0.52 -7.68 17.62
N LEU A 285 -0.18 -7.94 16.51
CA LEU A 285 -1.61 -7.70 16.41
C LEU A 285 -2.38 -8.83 17.10
N GLY A 286 -3.12 -8.49 18.16
CA GLY A 286 -4.04 -9.40 18.86
C GLY A 286 -5.38 -9.58 18.13
N ASP A 287 -6.27 -10.36 18.76
CA ASP A 287 -7.62 -10.61 18.23
C ASP A 287 -8.58 -9.42 18.44
N ASP A 288 -8.19 -8.47 19.28
CA ASP A 288 -8.88 -7.21 19.54
C ASP A 288 -8.68 -6.18 18.42
N VAL A 289 -7.69 -6.38 17.54
CA VAL A 289 -7.42 -5.49 16.41
C VAL A 289 -8.21 -5.92 15.18
N THR A 290 -8.97 -5.00 14.61
CA THR A 290 -9.65 -5.23 13.34
C THR A 290 -8.65 -5.18 12.18
N VAL A 291 -8.33 -6.35 11.59
CA VAL A 291 -7.35 -6.46 10.49
C VAL A 291 -8.05 -6.49 9.14
N ASN A 292 -7.56 -5.65 8.21
CA ASN A 292 -8.01 -5.53 6.82
C ASN A 292 -9.53 -5.38 6.67
N PRO A 293 -10.16 -4.44 7.38
CA PRO A 293 -11.58 -4.23 7.21
C PRO A 293 -11.98 -3.69 5.83
N SER A 294 -11.01 -3.26 5.01
CA SER A 294 -11.22 -2.93 3.59
C SER A 294 -11.07 -4.15 2.66
N GLY A 295 -10.70 -5.31 3.21
CA GLY A 295 -10.42 -6.54 2.46
C GLY A 295 -8.95 -6.73 2.08
N GLY A 296 -8.10 -5.74 2.29
CA GLY A 296 -6.67 -5.85 2.03
C GLY A 296 -6.33 -6.17 0.56
N ALA A 297 -5.09 -6.58 0.32
CA ALA A 297 -4.60 -6.94 -1.02
C ALA A 297 -5.24 -8.21 -1.58
N LEU A 298 -5.79 -9.08 -0.73
CA LEU A 298 -6.49 -10.30 -1.17
C LEU A 298 -7.87 -10.01 -1.77
N ALA A 299 -8.45 -8.86 -1.46
CA ALA A 299 -9.68 -8.41 -2.09
C ALA A 299 -9.39 -7.59 -3.36
N ALA A 300 -8.38 -6.70 -3.32
CA ALA A 300 -7.98 -5.86 -4.45
C ALA A 300 -6.50 -5.48 -4.35
N ASN A 301 -5.75 -5.71 -5.41
CA ASN A 301 -4.31 -5.46 -5.43
C ASN A 301 -3.86 -4.77 -6.73
N PRO A 302 -4.25 -3.50 -6.98
CA PRO A 302 -3.65 -2.73 -8.05
C PRO A 302 -2.18 -2.46 -7.70
N VAL A 303 -1.27 -3.18 -8.35
CA VAL A 303 0.17 -3.12 -8.05
C VAL A 303 0.66 -1.68 -8.24
N MET A 304 1.49 -1.17 -7.34
CA MET A 304 1.95 0.21 -7.16
C MET A 304 0.95 1.15 -6.44
N ALA A 305 -0.34 0.84 -6.39
CA ALA A 305 -1.31 1.66 -5.64
C ALA A 305 -1.79 0.95 -4.35
N ALA A 306 -1.55 -0.34 -4.20
CA ALA A 306 -2.12 -1.15 -3.11
C ALA A 306 -1.66 -0.69 -1.72
N GLY A 307 -0.40 -0.30 -1.55
CA GLY A 307 0.12 0.24 -0.29
C GLY A 307 -0.45 1.61 0.04
N LEU A 308 -0.53 2.50 -0.96
CA LEU A 308 -1.16 3.81 -0.78
C LEU A 308 -2.64 3.68 -0.38
N ILE A 309 -3.35 2.71 -0.95
CA ILE A 309 -4.73 2.38 -0.58
C ILE A 309 -4.81 1.98 0.90
N ARG A 310 -3.87 1.20 1.43
CA ARG A 310 -3.87 0.84 2.87
C ARG A 310 -3.76 2.08 3.77
N LEU A 311 -2.89 3.02 3.41
CA LEU A 311 -2.77 4.31 4.12
C LEU A 311 -4.06 5.13 4.02
N GLY A 312 -4.65 5.20 2.83
CA GLY A 312 -5.91 5.91 2.59
C GLY A 312 -7.10 5.29 3.34
N GLU A 313 -7.24 3.96 3.34
CA GLU A 313 -8.30 3.24 4.06
C GLU A 313 -8.19 3.42 5.58
N ALA A 314 -6.97 3.35 6.12
CA ALA A 314 -6.73 3.63 7.53
C ALA A 314 -7.13 5.08 7.89
N ALA A 315 -6.75 6.06 7.06
CA ALA A 315 -7.14 7.45 7.24
C ALA A 315 -8.66 7.65 7.13
N ALA A 316 -9.31 7.03 6.16
CA ALA A 316 -10.74 7.13 5.97
C ALA A 316 -11.54 6.57 7.17
N ARG A 317 -11.02 5.60 7.91
CA ARG A 317 -11.63 5.12 9.16
C ARG A 317 -11.53 6.14 10.28
N ILE A 318 -10.40 6.82 10.40
CA ILE A 318 -10.22 7.92 11.34
C ILE A 318 -11.16 9.07 10.98
N HIS A 319 -11.24 9.46 9.72
CA HIS A 319 -12.13 10.52 9.25
C HIS A 319 -13.60 10.27 9.64
N ARG A 320 -14.05 9.02 9.55
CA ARG A 320 -15.42 8.62 9.91
C ARG A 320 -15.62 8.35 11.41
N GLY A 321 -14.59 8.44 12.23
CA GLY A 321 -14.65 8.10 13.65
C GLY A 321 -14.82 6.60 13.94
N ALA A 322 -14.51 5.75 12.98
CA ALA A 322 -14.56 4.28 13.11
C ALA A 322 -13.27 3.69 13.71
N SER A 323 -12.25 4.49 13.86
CA SER A 323 -10.99 4.17 14.55
C SER A 323 -10.41 5.46 15.13
N ASP A 324 -9.80 5.38 16.29
CA ASP A 324 -9.07 6.49 16.90
C ASP A 324 -7.56 6.38 16.60
N ARG A 325 -7.06 5.15 16.51
CA ARG A 325 -5.66 4.87 16.18
C ARG A 325 -5.57 3.69 15.23
N ALA A 326 -5.08 3.95 14.02
CA ALA A 326 -4.95 2.97 12.96
C ALA A 326 -3.49 2.75 12.56
N LEU A 327 -3.17 1.50 12.20
CA LEU A 327 -1.91 1.12 11.58
C LEU A 327 -2.14 0.87 10.09
N ALA A 328 -1.25 1.37 9.25
CA ALA A 328 -1.18 1.01 7.84
C ALA A 328 0.19 0.43 7.50
N HIS A 329 0.21 -0.60 6.68
CA HIS A 329 1.42 -1.29 6.22
C HIS A 329 1.42 -1.38 4.71
N ALA A 330 2.59 -1.13 4.10
CA ALA A 330 2.85 -1.38 2.69
C ALA A 330 4.08 -2.25 2.51
N THR A 331 4.08 -3.09 1.47
CA THR A 331 5.23 -3.94 1.14
C THR A 331 5.57 -3.87 -0.34
N ALA A 332 6.84 -4.07 -0.65
CA ALA A 332 7.37 -4.28 -1.99
C ALA A 332 8.47 -5.35 -1.97
N GLY A 333 8.72 -5.95 -3.13
CA GLY A 333 9.68 -7.04 -3.27
C GLY A 333 9.20 -8.38 -2.68
N PRO A 334 9.94 -9.47 -2.97
CA PRO A 334 9.53 -10.83 -2.64
C PRO A 334 9.58 -11.09 -1.12
N CYS A 335 8.61 -11.87 -0.62
CA CYS A 335 8.56 -12.33 0.77
C CYS A 335 8.69 -11.19 1.79
N LEU A 336 7.95 -10.09 1.61
CA LEU A 336 7.98 -8.92 2.51
C LEU A 336 9.40 -8.32 2.62
N GLN A 337 10.10 -8.13 1.50
CA GLN A 337 11.47 -7.65 1.51
C GLN A 337 11.57 -6.18 1.92
N GLN A 338 10.65 -5.33 1.45
CA GLN A 338 10.59 -3.91 1.80
C GLN A 338 9.28 -3.66 2.52
N ASN A 339 9.34 -2.99 3.65
CA ASN A 339 8.17 -2.74 4.47
C ASN A 339 8.13 -1.30 4.94
N LEU A 340 6.97 -0.66 4.77
CA LEU A 340 6.65 0.65 5.31
C LEU A 340 5.52 0.48 6.31
N VAL A 341 5.65 1.13 7.46
CA VAL A 341 4.63 1.14 8.53
C VAL A 341 4.32 2.57 8.92
N ALA A 342 3.05 2.89 8.99
CA ALA A 342 2.56 4.19 9.46
C ALA A 342 1.55 4.02 10.58
N VAL A 343 1.59 4.92 11.56
CA VAL A 343 0.57 5.08 12.60
C VAL A 343 -0.19 6.36 12.35
N LEU A 344 -1.51 6.23 12.25
CA LEU A 344 -2.43 7.33 12.05
C LEU A 344 -3.32 7.48 13.28
N GLU A 345 -3.55 8.72 13.71
CA GLU A 345 -4.43 9.02 14.85
C GLU A 345 -5.42 10.14 14.52
N GLY A 346 -6.65 9.98 14.98
CA GLY A 346 -7.59 11.09 15.10
C GLY A 346 -7.26 11.99 16.30
N GLU A 347 -7.76 13.22 16.31
CA GLU A 347 -7.72 14.03 17.51
C GLU A 347 -8.71 13.45 18.53
N THR A 348 -8.23 13.17 19.75
CA THR A 348 -9.13 12.95 20.91
C THR A 348 -9.91 14.23 21.15
N ARG A 349 -11.22 14.16 21.12
CA ARG A 349 -12.12 15.26 21.49
C ARG A 349 -12.02 15.57 22.96
#